data_fd471b526d7e1bee84c4ea4c8c6201f0
#
_entry.id   fd471b526d7e1bee84c4ea4c8c6201f0
#
_cell.length_a   1.000
_cell.length_b   1.000
_cell.length_c   1.000
_cell.angle_alpha   90.00
_cell.angle_beta   90.00
_cell.angle_gamma   90.00
#
_symmetry.space_group_name_H-M   'P 1'
#
loop_
_entity.id
_entity.type
_entity.pdbx_description
1 polymer ?
#
loop_
_entity_poly.entity_id
_entity_poly.type
_entity_poly.pdbx_seq_one_letter_code
_entity_poly.pdbx_strand_id
1 'polypeptide(L)'
;LALVEETTEESSDGIFSLKDSFKDEELSDNNESKFILTTEVEDMKRVHHLIIFPSIEAVKIIRTKLKGNMDADGRPRIRMDGKEIMEIAHEYGCIIGPAHAFTPWTSIYKTYDSIKDCYGKMPDFLELGLSADSGMADTIEELQNIPFLTNSDAHSPWPHRLGREFNELEINKLTFEDVKGAILNKHIKANYGFDPRLGKYHLTACSKCYTQYTIDDALNMKMKCPCGGRIKKGVDYRIYELSKWKTPHHPIHRPPYIHILPLAEIISIT
;
A
#
# COMPACT_ATOMS: atom_id res chain seq x y z
N LEU A 1 4.01 7.68 -18.65
CA LEU A 1 3.04 8.73 -19.01
C LEU A 1 2.70 8.65 -20.52
N ALA A 2 3.70 8.61 -21.40
CA ALA A 2 3.43 8.50 -22.85
C ALA A 2 2.56 7.28 -23.19
N LEU A 3 2.84 6.11 -22.63
CA LEU A 3 2.02 4.92 -22.85
C LEU A 3 0.57 5.13 -22.36
N VAL A 4 0.38 5.76 -21.19
CA VAL A 4 -0.96 6.06 -20.68
C VAL A 4 -1.73 6.97 -21.65
N GLU A 5 -1.11 8.05 -22.13
CA GLU A 5 -1.72 8.97 -23.12
C GLU A 5 -1.98 8.30 -24.48
N GLU A 6 -1.15 7.33 -24.86
CA GLU A 6 -1.31 6.57 -26.09
C GLU A 6 -2.48 5.58 -26.00
N THR A 7 -2.59 4.83 -24.91
CA THR A 7 -3.48 3.67 -24.79
C THR A 7 -4.81 3.95 -24.10
N THR A 8 -4.92 5.05 -23.35
CA THR A 8 -6.12 5.38 -22.55
C THR A 8 -6.73 6.72 -22.95
N GLU A 9 -8.00 6.88 -22.63
CA GLU A 9 -8.75 8.12 -22.70
C GLU A 9 -9.50 8.37 -21.40
N GLU A 10 -9.72 9.63 -21.04
CA GLU A 10 -10.50 9.99 -19.88
C GLU A 10 -11.99 9.75 -20.17
N SER A 11 -12.61 8.86 -19.39
CA SER A 11 -14.01 8.46 -19.55
C SER A 11 -14.96 9.23 -18.64
N SER A 12 -14.45 9.73 -17.50
CA SER A 12 -15.10 10.65 -16.59
C SER A 12 -14.02 11.32 -15.73
N ASP A 13 -14.38 12.33 -14.96
CA ASP A 13 -13.44 13.17 -14.18
C ASP A 13 -12.37 12.35 -13.43
N GLY A 14 -11.15 12.31 -13.96
CA GLY A 14 -10.00 11.59 -13.41
C GLY A 14 -10.05 10.06 -13.52
N ILE A 15 -11.01 9.50 -14.24
CA ILE A 15 -11.15 8.07 -14.51
C ILE A 15 -10.89 7.79 -15.98
N PHE A 16 -10.11 6.77 -16.28
CA PHE A 16 -9.62 6.44 -17.61
C PHE A 16 -10.11 5.06 -18.07
N SER A 17 -10.33 4.93 -19.37
CA SER A 17 -10.63 3.69 -20.08
C SER A 17 -9.53 3.39 -21.08
N LEU A 18 -9.40 2.14 -21.50
CA LEU A 18 -8.65 1.83 -22.72
C LEU A 18 -9.37 2.41 -23.92
N LYS A 19 -8.61 2.98 -24.87
CA LYS A 19 -9.13 3.35 -26.19
C LYS A 19 -9.58 2.10 -26.95
N ASP A 20 -10.57 2.21 -27.81
CA ASP A 20 -11.14 1.07 -28.57
C ASP A 20 -10.09 0.27 -29.34
N SER A 21 -9.05 0.95 -29.85
CA SER A 21 -7.94 0.30 -30.57
C SER A 21 -7.08 -0.64 -29.71
N PHE A 22 -7.23 -0.60 -28.38
CA PHE A 22 -6.51 -1.44 -27.42
C PHE A 22 -7.43 -2.39 -26.64
N LYS A 23 -8.73 -2.39 -26.96
CA LYS A 23 -9.69 -3.34 -26.38
C LYS A 23 -9.67 -4.64 -27.15
N ASP A 24 -9.77 -5.76 -26.44
CA ASP A 24 -9.95 -7.06 -27.04
C ASP A 24 -11.43 -7.24 -27.41
N GLU A 25 -11.72 -7.48 -28.71
CA GLU A 25 -13.09 -7.65 -29.22
C GLU A 25 -13.79 -8.86 -28.58
N GLU A 26 -13.04 -9.89 -28.16
CA GLU A 26 -13.61 -11.09 -27.52
C GLU A 26 -14.03 -10.86 -26.06
N LEU A 27 -13.53 -9.79 -25.43
CA LEU A 27 -13.81 -9.44 -24.02
C LEU A 27 -14.83 -8.30 -23.87
N SER A 28 -15.60 -8.00 -24.91
CA SER A 28 -16.53 -6.85 -24.99
C SER A 28 -17.77 -6.96 -24.09
N ASP A 29 -17.79 -7.84 -23.09
CA ASP A 29 -18.87 -7.92 -22.11
C ASP A 29 -18.85 -6.73 -21.13
N ASN A 30 -20.02 -6.27 -20.74
CA ASN A 30 -20.45 -5.06 -20.04
C ASN A 30 -19.68 -4.62 -18.77
N ASN A 31 -18.52 -5.19 -18.47
CA ASN A 31 -17.67 -4.87 -17.31
C ASN A 31 -16.28 -4.37 -17.73
N GLU A 32 -16.24 -3.24 -18.43
CA GLU A 32 -14.98 -2.60 -18.79
C GLU A 32 -14.23 -2.10 -17.55
N SER A 33 -13.00 -2.59 -17.36
CA SER A 33 -12.12 -2.08 -16.29
C SER A 33 -11.79 -0.61 -16.51
N LYS A 34 -11.87 0.17 -15.45
CA LYS A 34 -11.49 1.58 -15.44
C LYS A 34 -10.20 1.77 -14.65
N PHE A 35 -9.47 2.84 -14.95
CA PHE A 35 -8.19 3.14 -14.35
C PHE A 35 -8.23 4.48 -13.64
N ILE A 36 -7.52 4.57 -12.51
CA ILE A 36 -7.19 5.81 -11.84
C ILE A 36 -5.67 5.98 -11.86
N LEU A 37 -5.19 7.19 -12.06
CA LEU A 37 -3.75 7.44 -12.17
C LEU A 37 -3.10 7.38 -10.81
N THR A 38 -2.09 6.53 -10.68
CA THR A 38 -1.30 6.38 -9.45
C THR A 38 0.17 6.30 -9.76
N THR A 39 0.99 6.65 -8.78
CA THR A 39 2.44 6.38 -8.81
C THR A 39 2.95 6.08 -7.41
N GLU A 40 3.95 5.21 -7.33
CA GLU A 40 4.76 5.04 -6.14
C GLU A 40 6.05 5.84 -6.30
N VAL A 41 6.45 6.58 -5.28
CA VAL A 41 7.71 7.34 -5.25
C VAL A 41 8.53 6.96 -4.01
N GLU A 42 9.85 6.88 -4.15
CA GLU A 42 10.79 6.66 -3.05
C GLU A 42 11.35 8.01 -2.59
N ASP A 43 11.22 8.37 -1.31
CA ASP A 43 11.77 9.57 -0.72
C ASP A 43 13.28 9.44 -0.42
N MET A 44 13.89 10.54 0.06
CA MET A 44 15.30 10.58 0.39
C MET A 44 15.73 9.63 1.52
N LYS A 45 14.79 9.15 2.34
CA LYS A 45 15.01 8.18 3.42
C LYS A 45 14.56 6.77 3.04
N ARG A 46 14.24 6.56 1.75
CA ARG A 46 13.80 5.30 1.18
C ARG A 46 12.45 4.81 1.70
N VAL A 47 11.57 5.73 2.05
CA VAL A 47 10.16 5.42 2.29
C VAL A 47 9.41 5.52 0.97
N HIS A 48 8.54 4.56 0.70
CA HIS A 48 7.66 4.59 -0.46
C HIS A 48 6.35 5.28 -0.13
N HIS A 49 5.92 6.13 -1.04
CA HIS A 49 4.67 6.89 -0.97
C HIS A 49 3.82 6.60 -2.20
N LEU A 50 2.56 6.29 -1.99
CA LEU A 50 1.59 6.12 -3.07
C LEU A 50 0.81 7.42 -3.25
N ILE A 51 0.84 7.96 -4.48
CA ILE A 51 0.12 9.18 -4.85
C ILE A 51 -0.96 8.80 -5.85
N ILE A 52 -2.21 9.24 -5.62
CA ILE A 52 -3.35 9.05 -6.51
C ILE A 52 -3.74 10.41 -7.09
N PHE A 53 -3.84 10.50 -8.41
CA PHE A 53 -3.94 11.76 -9.13
C PHE A 53 -5.34 12.02 -9.67
N PRO A 54 -5.81 13.31 -9.64
CA PRO A 54 -7.08 13.70 -10.22
C PRO A 54 -7.06 13.77 -11.77
N SER A 55 -5.89 13.96 -12.38
CA SER A 55 -5.79 14.17 -13.84
C SER A 55 -4.38 13.94 -14.37
N ILE A 56 -4.25 13.80 -15.69
CA ILE A 56 -2.95 13.76 -16.39
C ILE A 56 -2.17 15.06 -16.17
N GLU A 57 -2.83 16.20 -16.13
CA GLU A 57 -2.21 17.52 -15.89
C GLU A 57 -1.53 17.55 -14.52
N ALA A 58 -2.20 17.06 -13.48
CA ALA A 58 -1.60 16.95 -12.14
C ALA A 58 -0.35 16.06 -12.18
N VAL A 59 -0.37 14.91 -12.88
CA VAL A 59 0.81 14.04 -13.07
C VAL A 59 1.94 14.81 -13.74
N LYS A 60 1.66 15.54 -14.84
CA LYS A 60 2.68 16.32 -15.58
C LYS A 60 3.34 17.37 -14.70
N ILE A 61 2.54 18.13 -13.96
CA ILE A 61 3.04 19.21 -13.08
C ILE A 61 3.86 18.62 -11.93
N ILE A 62 3.32 17.63 -11.22
CA ILE A 62 4.00 17.01 -10.08
C ILE A 62 5.32 16.37 -10.52
N ARG A 63 5.35 15.70 -11.69
CA ARG A 63 6.59 15.15 -12.24
C ARG A 63 7.69 16.20 -12.41
N THR A 64 7.35 17.45 -12.72
CA THR A 64 8.35 18.53 -12.85
C THR A 64 8.79 19.08 -11.49
N LYS A 65 7.93 19.01 -10.48
CA LYS A 65 8.20 19.50 -9.12
C LYS A 65 8.96 18.50 -8.27
N LEU A 66 8.64 17.22 -8.38
CA LEU A 66 9.36 16.16 -7.70
C LEU A 66 10.74 15.94 -8.33
N LYS A 67 11.77 16.49 -7.69
CA LYS A 67 13.16 16.42 -8.16
C LYS A 67 13.75 15.05 -7.88
N GLY A 68 13.68 14.15 -8.85
CA GLY A 68 14.16 12.79 -8.70
C GLY A 68 14.69 12.17 -9.98
N ASN A 69 15.35 11.04 -9.83
CA ASN A 69 15.75 10.19 -10.93
C ASN A 69 14.82 9.00 -11.00
N MET A 70 14.36 8.67 -12.21
CA MET A 70 13.64 7.43 -12.48
C MET A 70 14.64 6.26 -12.40
N ASP A 71 14.31 5.21 -11.65
CA ASP A 71 15.07 3.96 -11.70
C ASP A 71 14.62 3.06 -12.87
N ALA A 72 15.25 1.89 -12.99
CA ALA A 72 14.95 0.94 -14.07
C ALA A 72 13.52 0.38 -13.99
N ASP A 73 12.93 0.35 -12.79
CA ASP A 73 11.58 -0.15 -12.55
C ASP A 73 10.50 0.93 -12.78
N GLY A 74 10.94 2.15 -13.14
CA GLY A 74 10.03 3.27 -13.38
C GLY A 74 9.59 4.01 -12.11
N ARG A 75 10.12 3.64 -10.94
CA ARG A 75 9.87 4.33 -9.67
C ARG A 75 10.79 5.54 -9.55
N PRO A 76 10.26 6.75 -9.37
CA PRO A 76 11.10 7.91 -9.14
C PRO A 76 11.67 7.92 -7.71
N ARG A 77 12.98 8.12 -7.64
CA ARG A 77 13.68 8.39 -6.38
C ARG A 77 13.81 9.88 -6.18
N ILE A 78 13.11 10.39 -5.17
CA ILE A 78 12.93 11.82 -4.93
C ILE A 78 13.93 12.29 -3.87
N ARG A 79 14.55 13.44 -4.09
CA ARG A 79 15.46 14.09 -3.13
C ARG A 79 14.71 15.05 -2.20
N MET A 80 13.56 14.60 -1.72
CA MET A 80 12.67 15.34 -0.83
C MET A 80 12.21 14.39 0.26
N ASP A 81 11.80 14.95 1.39
CA ASP A 81 11.20 14.14 2.45
C ASP A 81 9.68 13.92 2.23
N GLY A 82 9.07 13.03 3.03
CA GLY A 82 7.66 12.70 2.88
C GLY A 82 6.72 13.90 3.09
N LYS A 83 7.10 14.86 3.94
CA LYS A 83 6.32 16.08 4.18
C LYS A 83 6.29 16.97 2.93
N GLU A 84 7.44 17.22 2.32
CA GLU A 84 7.55 18.02 1.10
C GLU A 84 6.78 17.37 -0.06
N ILE A 85 6.88 16.03 -0.21
CA ILE A 85 6.14 15.28 -1.24
C ILE A 85 4.64 15.41 -1.01
N MET A 86 4.17 15.28 0.23
CA MET A 86 2.75 15.40 0.56
C MET A 86 2.22 16.83 0.33
N GLU A 87 2.98 17.87 0.67
CA GLU A 87 2.59 19.25 0.43
C GLU A 87 2.39 19.50 -1.07
N ILE A 88 3.32 19.03 -1.91
CA ILE A 88 3.17 19.11 -3.37
C ILE A 88 1.97 18.31 -3.86
N ALA A 89 1.77 17.08 -3.40
CA ALA A 89 0.62 16.27 -3.81
C ALA A 89 -0.72 16.97 -3.50
N HIS A 90 -0.85 17.52 -2.30
CA HIS A 90 -2.06 18.24 -1.88
C HIS A 90 -2.29 19.55 -2.65
N GLU A 91 -1.23 20.29 -3.02
CA GLU A 91 -1.32 21.52 -3.83
C GLU A 91 -2.03 21.26 -5.17
N TYR A 92 -1.89 20.05 -5.71
CA TYR A 92 -2.50 19.65 -7.00
C TYR A 92 -3.68 18.68 -6.86
N GLY A 93 -4.33 18.65 -5.70
CA GLY A 93 -5.55 17.92 -5.47
C GLY A 93 -5.42 16.40 -5.34
N CYS A 94 -4.19 15.87 -5.36
CA CYS A 94 -3.92 14.45 -5.15
C CYS A 94 -4.20 14.02 -3.71
N ILE A 95 -4.37 12.73 -3.50
CA ILE A 95 -4.30 12.10 -2.18
C ILE A 95 -3.03 11.24 -2.10
N ILE A 96 -2.46 11.16 -0.90
CA ILE A 96 -1.18 10.50 -0.65
C ILE A 96 -1.18 9.73 0.66
N GLY A 97 -0.51 8.58 0.66
CA GLY A 97 -0.24 7.80 1.85
C GLY A 97 1.02 6.95 1.72
N PRO A 98 1.53 6.41 2.83
CA PRO A 98 2.65 5.49 2.77
C PRO A 98 2.23 4.19 2.10
N ALA A 99 3.02 3.72 1.15
CA ALA A 99 2.85 2.42 0.54
C ALA A 99 3.32 1.32 1.50
N HIS A 100 2.65 0.15 1.48
CA HIS A 100 3.01 -1.07 2.22
C HIS A 100 3.69 -0.82 3.57
N ALA A 101 2.99 -0.11 4.46
CA ALA A 101 3.50 0.57 5.65
C ALA A 101 4.35 -0.30 6.61
N PHE A 102 4.19 -1.63 6.58
CA PHE A 102 4.82 -2.56 7.52
C PHE A 102 5.88 -3.48 6.88
N THR A 103 6.19 -3.33 5.60
CA THR A 103 7.24 -4.16 4.99
C THR A 103 8.60 -3.92 5.64
N PRO A 104 9.49 -4.93 5.73
CA PRO A 104 10.79 -4.77 6.40
C PRO A 104 11.76 -3.82 5.69
N TRP A 105 11.43 -3.36 4.50
CA TRP A 105 12.21 -2.41 3.69
C TRP A 105 11.33 -1.42 2.97
N THR A 106 11.86 -0.21 2.80
CA THR A 106 11.22 0.89 2.08
C THR A 106 9.84 1.32 2.60
N SER A 107 9.50 0.90 3.82
CA SER A 107 8.24 1.27 4.46
C SER A 107 8.41 2.38 5.50
N ILE A 108 7.31 3.04 5.82
CA ILE A 108 7.32 4.10 6.83
C ILE A 108 7.73 3.56 8.20
N TYR A 109 7.19 2.43 8.64
CA TYR A 109 7.50 1.86 9.95
C TYR A 109 8.84 1.11 10.01
N LYS A 110 9.51 0.91 8.89
CA LYS A 110 10.90 0.50 8.88
C LYS A 110 11.81 1.66 9.27
N THR A 111 11.42 2.88 8.95
CA THR A 111 12.26 4.08 9.03
C THR A 111 11.92 4.97 10.23
N TYR A 112 10.63 5.05 10.59
CA TYR A 112 10.12 5.92 11.65
C TYR A 112 9.29 5.13 12.67
N ASP A 113 9.16 5.68 13.87
CA ASP A 113 8.29 5.15 14.93
C ASP A 113 6.87 5.75 14.87
N SER A 114 6.70 6.86 14.17
CA SER A 114 5.41 7.51 13.95
C SER A 114 5.29 8.01 12.51
N ILE A 115 4.08 7.95 11.95
CA ILE A 115 3.75 8.53 10.65
C ILE A 115 4.02 10.04 10.63
N LYS A 116 3.77 10.71 11.75
CA LYS A 116 3.99 12.17 11.90
C LYS A 116 5.45 12.56 11.78
N ASP A 117 6.38 11.66 12.11
CA ASP A 117 7.82 11.92 11.95
C ASP A 117 8.23 12.01 10.46
N CYS A 118 7.46 11.36 9.57
CA CYS A 118 7.66 11.43 8.13
C CYS A 118 6.94 12.63 7.51
N TYR A 119 5.65 12.80 7.83
CA TYR A 119 4.79 13.77 7.12
C TYR A 119 4.53 15.07 7.89
N GLY A 120 4.88 15.15 9.16
CA GLY A 120 4.53 16.26 10.05
C GLY A 120 3.08 16.25 10.52
N LYS A 121 2.19 15.57 9.81
CA LYS A 121 0.77 15.34 10.12
C LYS A 121 0.34 13.97 9.58
N MET A 122 -0.91 13.57 9.79
CA MET A 122 -1.43 12.34 9.21
C MET A 122 -1.63 12.51 7.69
N PRO A 123 -1.22 11.53 6.87
CA PRO A 123 -1.55 11.48 5.45
C PRO A 123 -3.01 11.09 5.22
N ASP A 124 -3.43 11.03 3.96
CA ASP A 124 -4.82 10.78 3.58
C ASP A 124 -5.28 9.35 3.82
N PHE A 125 -4.38 8.39 3.68
CA PHE A 125 -4.61 6.97 3.94
C PHE A 125 -3.29 6.27 4.36
N LEU A 126 -3.42 5.02 4.80
CA LEU A 126 -2.29 4.13 5.00
C LEU A 126 -2.54 2.85 4.20
N GLU A 127 -1.57 2.45 3.37
CA GLU A 127 -1.63 1.16 2.70
C GLU A 127 -1.02 0.08 3.61
N LEU A 128 -1.82 -0.96 3.90
CA LEU A 128 -1.38 -2.08 4.72
C LEU A 128 -0.35 -2.96 3.99
N GLY A 129 -0.52 -3.11 2.67
CA GLY A 129 0.28 -4.00 1.86
C GLY A 129 0.06 -5.48 2.22
N LEU A 130 0.97 -6.34 1.78
CA LEU A 130 0.92 -7.79 2.02
C LEU A 130 1.36 -8.21 3.43
N SER A 131 1.90 -7.29 4.22
CA SER A 131 2.62 -7.62 5.45
C SER A 131 1.78 -7.44 6.71
N ALA A 132 0.63 -6.77 6.62
CA ALA A 132 -0.26 -6.52 7.75
C ALA A 132 -1.73 -6.49 7.32
N ASP A 133 -2.63 -6.82 8.24
CA ASP A 133 -4.07 -6.62 8.15
C ASP A 133 -4.55 -5.55 9.13
N SER A 134 -5.83 -5.24 9.10
CA SER A 134 -6.41 -4.25 10.02
C SER A 134 -6.37 -4.70 11.48
N GLY A 135 -6.45 -6.02 11.74
CA GLY A 135 -6.32 -6.55 13.10
C GLY A 135 -4.95 -6.26 13.69
N MET A 136 -3.90 -6.37 12.90
CA MET A 136 -2.55 -6.04 13.32
C MET A 136 -2.35 -4.52 13.48
N ALA A 137 -2.78 -3.74 12.50
CA ALA A 137 -2.59 -2.29 12.48
C ALA A 137 -3.41 -1.56 13.57
N ASP A 138 -4.61 -2.04 13.89
CA ASP A 138 -5.47 -1.44 14.93
C ASP A 138 -5.02 -1.72 16.38
N THR A 139 -3.86 -2.36 16.58
CA THR A 139 -3.16 -2.36 17.87
C THR A 139 -2.35 -1.06 18.09
N ILE A 140 -2.16 -0.25 17.05
CA ILE A 140 -1.35 0.99 17.05
C ILE A 140 -2.27 2.20 17.20
N GLU A 141 -2.11 2.97 18.28
CA GLU A 141 -3.01 4.08 18.62
C GLU A 141 -3.07 5.17 17.54
N GLU A 142 -1.94 5.55 16.97
CA GLU A 142 -1.92 6.64 15.98
C GLU A 142 -2.71 6.32 14.71
N LEU A 143 -3.00 5.03 14.44
CA LEU A 143 -3.72 4.59 13.24
C LEU A 143 -5.24 4.58 13.39
N GLN A 144 -5.77 4.90 14.57
CA GLN A 144 -7.21 4.80 14.84
C GLN A 144 -8.08 5.69 13.92
N ASN A 145 -7.54 6.81 13.44
CA ASN A 145 -8.32 7.77 12.65
C ASN A 145 -7.95 7.82 11.16
N ILE A 146 -7.03 6.99 10.69
CA ILE A 146 -6.64 6.93 9.28
C ILE A 146 -7.37 5.80 8.55
N PRO A 147 -7.89 6.01 7.32
CA PRO A 147 -8.43 4.92 6.52
C PRO A 147 -7.30 3.97 6.06
N PHE A 148 -7.61 2.67 5.99
CA PHE A 148 -6.70 1.67 5.45
C PHE A 148 -7.07 1.30 4.04
N LEU A 149 -6.06 1.21 3.18
CA LEU A 149 -6.16 0.63 1.85
C LEU A 149 -5.35 -0.66 1.77
N THR A 150 -5.81 -1.57 0.93
CA THR A 150 -5.11 -2.79 0.56
C THR A 150 -4.98 -2.84 -0.95
N ASN A 151 -3.76 -2.81 -1.44
CA ASN A 151 -3.49 -2.90 -2.88
C ASN A 151 -2.48 -3.99 -3.13
N SER A 152 -2.51 -4.57 -4.33
CA SER A 152 -1.74 -5.79 -4.62
C SER A 152 -0.23 -5.59 -4.75
N ASP A 153 0.25 -4.35 -4.86
CA ASP A 153 1.67 -4.04 -5.14
C ASP A 153 2.23 -4.96 -6.24
N ALA A 154 1.46 -5.06 -7.34
CA ALA A 154 1.72 -6.04 -8.40
C ALA A 154 2.88 -5.59 -9.28
N HIS A 155 3.97 -6.37 -9.28
CA HIS A 155 5.15 -6.16 -10.13
C HIS A 155 5.08 -6.93 -11.47
N SER A 156 3.92 -7.50 -11.80
CA SER A 156 3.69 -8.22 -13.04
C SER A 156 2.19 -8.33 -13.34
N PRO A 157 1.80 -8.51 -14.62
CA PRO A 157 0.39 -8.57 -15.02
C PRO A 157 -0.27 -9.94 -14.80
N TRP A 158 0.39 -10.86 -14.09
CA TRP A 158 -0.13 -12.20 -13.90
C TRP A 158 -1.38 -12.22 -13.00
N PRO A 159 -2.40 -13.05 -13.30
CA PRO A 159 -3.66 -13.09 -12.54
C PRO A 159 -3.51 -13.32 -11.03
N HIS A 160 -2.48 -14.06 -10.61
CA HIS A 160 -2.18 -14.29 -9.19
C HIS A 160 -1.51 -13.09 -8.51
N ARG A 161 -1.26 -11.99 -9.25
CA ARG A 161 -0.69 -10.74 -8.73
C ARG A 161 -1.69 -9.61 -8.78
N LEU A 162 -2.39 -9.46 -9.90
CA LEU A 162 -3.40 -8.42 -10.06
C LEU A 162 -4.66 -8.76 -9.26
N GLY A 163 -5.22 -7.78 -8.53
CA GLY A 163 -6.44 -7.95 -7.76
C GLY A 163 -6.35 -8.95 -6.61
N ARG A 164 -5.14 -9.31 -6.18
CA ARG A 164 -4.93 -10.17 -5.01
C ARG A 164 -5.33 -9.46 -3.73
N GLU A 165 -5.04 -8.18 -3.64
CA GLU A 165 -5.49 -7.26 -2.62
C GLU A 165 -6.27 -6.13 -3.28
N PHE A 166 -7.41 -5.76 -2.69
CA PHE A 166 -8.27 -4.68 -3.18
C PHE A 166 -9.21 -4.14 -2.10
N ASN A 167 -9.89 -3.05 -2.42
CA ASN A 167 -10.80 -2.37 -1.53
C ASN A 167 -12.20 -2.29 -2.16
N GLU A 168 -13.24 -2.48 -1.37
CA GLU A 168 -14.61 -2.18 -1.76
C GLU A 168 -15.01 -0.80 -1.24
N LEU A 169 -15.16 0.16 -2.14
CA LEU A 169 -15.52 1.54 -1.80
C LEU A 169 -17.00 1.79 -2.07
N GLU A 170 -17.63 2.58 -1.22
CA GLU A 170 -18.98 3.08 -1.44
C GLU A 170 -18.93 4.46 -2.10
N ILE A 171 -19.26 4.49 -3.41
CA ILE A 171 -19.24 5.70 -4.23
C ILE A 171 -20.58 5.88 -4.95
N ASN A 172 -20.96 7.13 -5.23
CA ASN A 172 -22.17 7.45 -5.97
C ASN A 172 -21.94 7.49 -7.49
N LYS A 173 -20.78 8.03 -7.88
CA LYS A 173 -20.34 8.12 -9.28
C LYS A 173 -18.91 7.65 -9.40
N LEU A 174 -18.59 7.09 -10.54
CA LEU A 174 -17.21 6.69 -10.83
C LEU A 174 -16.43 7.91 -11.34
N THR A 175 -16.00 8.75 -10.40
CA THR A 175 -15.13 9.92 -10.60
C THR A 175 -13.99 9.91 -9.58
N PHE A 176 -12.90 10.62 -9.88
CA PHE A 176 -11.79 10.76 -8.92
C PHE A 176 -12.28 11.36 -7.59
N GLU A 177 -13.10 12.40 -7.62
CA GLU A 177 -13.58 13.08 -6.40
C GLU A 177 -14.46 12.17 -5.54
N ASP A 178 -15.30 11.31 -6.13
CA ASP A 178 -16.08 10.34 -5.36
C ASP A 178 -15.19 9.26 -4.74
N VAL A 179 -14.18 8.75 -5.46
CA VAL A 179 -13.18 7.80 -4.94
C VAL A 179 -12.38 8.43 -3.80
N LYS A 180 -11.86 9.65 -4.01
CA LYS A 180 -11.17 10.43 -2.99
C LYS A 180 -12.04 10.67 -1.77
N GLY A 181 -13.30 11.11 -2.01
CA GLY A 181 -14.28 11.35 -0.95
C GLY A 181 -14.56 10.07 -0.14
N ALA A 182 -14.72 8.93 -0.80
CA ALA A 182 -14.93 7.65 -0.14
C ALA A 182 -13.73 7.26 0.75
N ILE A 183 -12.51 7.47 0.27
CA ILE A 183 -11.28 7.19 1.07
C ILE A 183 -11.21 8.14 2.28
N LEU A 184 -11.29 9.46 2.06
CA LEU A 184 -11.12 10.46 3.11
C LEU A 184 -12.22 10.37 4.17
N ASN A 185 -13.45 10.10 3.77
CA ASN A 185 -14.61 9.96 4.68
C ASN A 185 -14.78 8.53 5.21
N LYS A 186 -13.87 7.61 4.84
CA LYS A 186 -13.84 6.22 5.33
C LYS A 186 -15.08 5.41 4.92
N HIS A 187 -15.65 5.71 3.74
CA HIS A 187 -16.73 4.96 3.12
C HIS A 187 -16.17 3.72 2.40
N ILE A 188 -15.43 2.91 3.15
CA ILE A 188 -14.81 1.66 2.70
C ILE A 188 -15.65 0.54 3.29
N LYS A 189 -16.26 -0.31 2.46
CA LYS A 189 -17.10 -1.42 2.91
C LYS A 189 -16.28 -2.61 3.38
N ALA A 190 -15.18 -2.91 2.67
CA ALA A 190 -14.29 -4.00 3.04
C ALA A 190 -12.89 -3.77 2.46
N ASN A 191 -11.90 -4.29 3.17
CA ASN A 191 -10.56 -4.50 2.66
C ASN A 191 -10.40 -6.01 2.40
N TYR A 192 -9.82 -6.36 1.25
CA TYR A 192 -9.56 -7.75 0.87
C TYR A 192 -8.08 -7.95 0.68
N GLY A 193 -7.55 -9.06 1.16
CA GLY A 193 -6.16 -9.36 0.96
C GLY A 193 -5.72 -10.71 1.46
N PHE A 194 -4.44 -11.00 1.28
CA PHE A 194 -3.82 -12.21 1.75
C PHE A 194 -3.65 -12.18 3.27
N ASP A 195 -3.70 -13.35 3.92
CA ASP A 195 -3.38 -13.42 5.35
C ASP A 195 -1.88 -13.13 5.56
N PRO A 196 -1.51 -12.02 6.21
CA PRO A 196 -0.11 -11.63 6.36
C PRO A 196 0.73 -12.67 7.11
N ARG A 197 0.09 -13.50 7.95
CA ARG A 197 0.75 -14.57 8.72
C ARG A 197 1.33 -15.67 7.83
N LEU A 198 0.86 -15.79 6.59
CA LEU A 198 1.42 -16.69 5.59
C LEU A 198 2.65 -16.11 4.88
N GLY A 199 2.93 -14.84 5.08
CA GLY A 199 4.07 -14.15 4.49
C GLY A 199 5.41 -14.53 5.13
N LYS A 200 6.43 -14.75 4.31
CA LYS A 200 7.78 -15.14 4.77
C LYS A 200 8.47 -14.13 5.68
N TYR A 201 7.97 -12.90 5.75
CA TYR A 201 8.55 -11.82 6.59
C TYR A 201 7.72 -11.54 7.83
N HIS A 202 6.62 -12.25 8.02
CA HIS A 202 5.73 -12.03 9.14
C HIS A 202 6.43 -12.30 10.47
N LEU A 203 7.00 -13.49 10.62
CA LEU A 203 7.61 -13.91 11.88
C LEU A 203 9.07 -13.51 12.01
N THR A 204 9.45 -13.24 13.24
CA THR A 204 10.84 -13.02 13.64
C THR A 204 11.65 -14.30 13.44
N ALA A 205 12.76 -14.24 12.71
CA ALA A 205 13.50 -15.44 12.31
C ALA A 205 15.02 -15.25 12.26
N CYS A 206 15.74 -16.37 12.41
CA CYS A 206 17.20 -16.39 12.27
C CYS A 206 17.63 -16.18 10.82
N SER A 207 18.61 -15.30 10.60
CA SER A 207 19.16 -15.02 9.26
C SER A 207 20.02 -16.14 8.66
N LYS A 208 20.37 -17.17 9.46
CA LYS A 208 21.25 -18.26 9.04
C LYS A 208 20.51 -19.59 8.87
N CYS A 209 19.74 -20.00 9.88
CA CYS A 209 19.03 -21.30 9.86
C CYS A 209 17.53 -21.16 9.64
N TYR A 210 17.01 -19.93 9.52
CA TYR A 210 15.60 -19.61 9.29
C TYR A 210 14.63 -20.10 10.37
N THR A 211 15.15 -20.56 11.52
CA THR A 211 14.29 -20.90 12.66
C THR A 211 13.49 -19.67 13.08
N GLN A 212 12.19 -19.84 13.21
CA GLN A 212 11.27 -18.81 13.66
C GLN A 212 11.22 -18.77 15.17
N TYR A 213 11.01 -17.58 15.73
CA TYR A 213 10.97 -17.31 17.15
C TYR A 213 9.74 -16.47 17.48
N THR A 214 9.16 -16.72 18.65
CA THR A 214 8.24 -15.76 19.26
C THR A 214 9.01 -14.49 19.65
N ILE A 215 8.28 -13.40 19.86
CA ILE A 215 8.89 -12.14 20.29
C ILE A 215 9.63 -12.33 21.62
N ASP A 216 8.99 -13.02 22.58
CA ASP A 216 9.56 -13.28 23.90
C ASP A 216 10.83 -14.16 23.81
N ASP A 217 10.81 -15.21 23.00
CA ASP A 217 11.99 -16.06 22.79
C ASP A 217 13.15 -15.27 22.19
N ALA A 218 12.87 -14.46 21.16
CA ALA A 218 13.87 -13.64 20.51
C ALA A 218 14.51 -12.62 21.47
N LEU A 219 13.70 -12.02 22.33
CA LEU A 219 14.17 -11.09 23.37
C LEU A 219 15.01 -11.82 24.43
N ASN A 220 14.54 -12.96 24.95
CA ASN A 220 15.26 -13.77 25.93
C ASN A 220 16.62 -14.22 25.40
N MET A 221 16.70 -14.54 24.11
CA MET A 221 17.94 -14.91 23.41
C MET A 221 18.79 -13.70 22.98
N LYS A 222 18.39 -12.46 23.34
CA LYS A 222 19.09 -11.22 22.97
C LYS A 222 19.36 -11.15 21.45
N MET A 223 18.39 -11.57 20.66
CA MET A 223 18.44 -11.60 19.19
C MET A 223 19.61 -12.43 18.61
N LYS A 224 20.06 -13.46 19.34
CA LYS A 224 21.12 -14.39 18.91
C LYS A 224 20.58 -15.82 18.87
N CYS A 225 20.64 -16.44 17.71
CA CYS A 225 20.24 -17.82 17.54
C CYS A 225 21.32 -18.79 18.04
N PRO A 226 20.98 -19.96 18.60
CA PRO A 226 21.94 -20.99 18.98
C PRO A 226 22.86 -21.47 17.83
N CYS A 227 22.39 -21.37 16.57
CA CYS A 227 23.23 -21.69 15.40
C CYS A 227 24.33 -20.65 15.10
N GLY A 228 24.46 -19.60 15.91
CA GLY A 228 25.38 -18.48 15.71
C GLY A 228 24.87 -17.43 14.71
N GLY A 229 23.66 -17.56 14.18
CA GLY A 229 23.02 -16.56 13.33
C GLY A 229 22.38 -15.43 14.15
N ARG A 230 22.16 -14.28 13.52
CA ARG A 230 21.42 -13.16 14.11
C ARG A 230 19.92 -13.37 13.89
N ILE A 231 19.12 -13.21 14.93
CA ILE A 231 17.66 -13.16 14.81
C ILE A 231 17.29 -11.78 14.26
N LYS A 232 16.48 -11.76 13.18
CA LYS A 232 15.95 -10.54 12.57
C LYS A 232 14.49 -10.38 12.95
N LYS A 233 14.10 -9.18 13.29
CA LYS A 233 12.73 -8.81 13.59
C LYS A 233 11.85 -9.05 12.37
N GLY A 234 10.74 -9.74 12.56
CA GLY A 234 9.65 -9.83 11.60
C GLY A 234 8.71 -8.62 11.70
N VAL A 235 7.66 -8.64 10.88
CA VAL A 235 6.62 -7.61 10.92
C VAL A 235 5.85 -7.67 12.25
N ASP A 236 5.58 -8.86 12.76
CA ASP A 236 4.96 -9.11 14.07
C ASP A 236 5.69 -8.38 15.20
N TYR A 237 7.02 -8.49 15.21
CA TYR A 237 7.85 -7.81 16.21
C TYR A 237 7.76 -6.29 16.06
N ARG A 238 7.81 -5.78 14.82
CA ARG A 238 7.73 -4.32 14.61
C ARG A 238 6.37 -3.76 15.02
N ILE A 239 5.29 -4.45 14.70
CA ILE A 239 3.95 -4.07 15.16
C ILE A 239 3.87 -4.09 16.69
N TYR A 240 4.43 -5.12 17.35
CA TYR A 240 4.51 -5.18 18.80
C TYR A 240 5.23 -3.96 19.41
N GLU A 241 6.34 -3.50 18.81
CA GLU A 241 7.05 -2.29 19.27
C GLU A 241 6.21 -1.03 19.18
N LEU A 242 5.36 -0.93 18.15
CA LEU A 242 4.52 0.24 17.87
C LEU A 242 3.17 0.18 18.60
N SER A 243 2.76 -1.02 19.04
CA SER A 243 1.45 -1.27 19.60
C SER A 243 1.28 -0.63 20.97
N LYS A 244 0.15 0.03 21.16
CA LYS A 244 -0.34 0.45 22.48
C LYS A 244 -1.13 -0.66 23.17
N TRP A 245 -1.88 -1.45 22.37
CA TRP A 245 -2.78 -2.47 22.88
C TRP A 245 -2.34 -3.87 22.46
N LYS A 246 -2.61 -4.86 23.31
CA LYS A 246 -2.33 -6.27 23.03
C LYS A 246 -3.32 -6.90 22.07
N THR A 247 -4.51 -6.33 21.94
CA THR A 247 -5.59 -6.77 21.08
C THR A 247 -6.05 -5.60 20.21
N PRO A 248 -6.58 -5.88 18.99
CA PRO A 248 -7.05 -4.82 18.11
C PRO A 248 -8.15 -3.98 18.75
N HIS A 249 -8.07 -2.68 18.57
CA HIS A 249 -9.11 -1.72 18.91
C HIS A 249 -9.69 -1.14 17.62
N HIS A 250 -10.62 -1.87 16.99
CA HIS A 250 -11.25 -1.43 15.74
C HIS A 250 -12.16 -0.23 15.97
N PRO A 251 -11.87 0.96 15.39
CA PRO A 251 -12.81 2.06 15.44
C PRO A 251 -14.06 1.75 14.60
N ILE A 252 -15.18 2.40 14.91
CA ILE A 252 -16.49 2.10 14.28
C ILE A 252 -16.48 2.19 12.74
N HIS A 253 -15.61 3.01 12.19
CA HIS A 253 -15.48 3.19 10.73
C HIS A 253 -14.52 2.19 10.08
N ARG A 254 -13.85 1.31 10.86
CA ARG A 254 -12.92 0.34 10.29
C ARG A 254 -13.71 -0.75 9.58
N PRO A 255 -13.52 -0.91 8.26
CA PRO A 255 -14.16 -1.99 7.52
C PRO A 255 -13.60 -3.35 7.96
N PRO A 256 -14.35 -4.43 7.75
CA PRO A 256 -13.80 -5.77 7.90
C PRO A 256 -12.64 -5.98 6.93
N TYR A 257 -11.61 -6.71 7.38
CA TYR A 257 -10.56 -7.23 6.52
C TYR A 257 -10.88 -8.70 6.20
N ILE A 258 -11.05 -8.99 4.94
CA ILE A 258 -11.44 -10.32 4.46
C ILE A 258 -10.22 -11.00 3.84
N HIS A 259 -9.76 -12.07 4.47
CA HIS A 259 -8.65 -12.86 3.94
C HIS A 259 -9.12 -13.70 2.76
N ILE A 260 -8.44 -13.55 1.62
CA ILE A 260 -8.70 -14.31 0.40
C ILE A 260 -7.42 -14.97 -0.10
N LEU A 261 -7.58 -16.12 -0.75
CA LEU A 261 -6.51 -16.76 -1.50
C LEU A 261 -6.79 -16.58 -2.99
N PRO A 262 -5.78 -16.17 -3.79
CA PRO A 262 -5.94 -16.11 -5.24
C PRO A 262 -6.34 -17.49 -5.81
N LEU A 263 -7.31 -17.50 -6.71
CA LEU A 263 -7.78 -18.77 -7.33
C LEU A 263 -6.63 -19.56 -7.98
N ALA A 264 -5.69 -18.87 -8.58
CA ALA A 264 -4.50 -19.47 -9.19
C ALA A 264 -3.62 -20.20 -8.17
N GLU A 265 -3.50 -19.70 -6.93
CA GLU A 265 -2.79 -20.37 -5.83
C GLU A 265 -3.54 -21.66 -5.40
N ILE A 266 -4.88 -21.62 -5.34
CA ILE A 266 -5.70 -22.78 -4.98
C ILE A 266 -5.55 -23.87 -6.05
N ILE A 267 -5.61 -23.51 -7.34
CA ILE A 267 -5.48 -24.45 -8.45
C ILE A 267 -4.06 -25.04 -8.51
N SER A 268 -3.03 -24.29 -8.14
CA SER A 268 -1.64 -24.80 -8.20
C SER A 268 -1.31 -25.82 -7.11
N ILE A 269 -2.16 -25.95 -6.07
CA ILE A 269 -1.99 -26.90 -4.96
C ILE A 269 -2.70 -28.24 -5.26
N THR A 270 -3.62 -28.25 -6.23
CA THR A 270 -4.35 -29.44 -6.66
C THR A 270 -3.66 -30.11 -7.84
#